data_c52a4eda1103e73ff6d6e517a9c635a8
#
_entry.id   c52a4eda1103e73ff6d6e517a9c635a8
#
_cell.length_a   1.000
_cell.length_b   1.000
_cell.length_c   1.000
_cell.angle_alpha   90.00
_cell.angle_beta   90.00
_cell.angle_gamma   90.00
#
_symmetry.space_group_name_H-M   'P 1'
#
loop_
_entity.id
_entity.type
_entity.pdbx_description
1 polymer ?
#
loop_
_entity_poly.entity_id
_entity_poly.type
_entity_poly.pdbx_seq_one_letter_code
_entity_poly.pdbx_strand_id
1 'polypeptide(L)'
;YEGMVLGEIWGYRIDGLFASDEEATEYTSKINQDFVNARILSDKVEPYYRAGDLKFRDLDNNNVINKGDDTVYDPGDREIIGNETPRYNYSFRLGADWNGFDLGVFFQGVGKRDWYPSHLSTGFWGPYARAFTSFIPENFMDQCWSEENPGGYLPRFRGYQTFADSQLGVNNDRYLQDASYIRLKNLTVGYTLPVLKKVFTKLRVYFTGENLWYWSPMKKYTKYIDPEAAGGNGNTGMAYNYSRNFSVGVDITF
;
A
#
# COMPACT_ATOMS: atom_id res chain seq x y z
N TYR A 1 -1.34 9.31 -23.54
CA TYR A 1 -0.48 9.34 -24.73
C TYR A 1 -0.59 8.01 -25.51
N GLU A 2 -0.20 8.06 -26.78
CA GLU A 2 -0.21 6.85 -27.61
C GLU A 2 0.79 5.82 -27.08
N GLY A 3 0.33 4.56 -26.89
CA GLY A 3 1.13 3.49 -26.30
C GLY A 3 1.10 3.44 -24.77
N MET A 4 0.39 4.34 -24.10
CA MET A 4 0.22 4.31 -22.64
C MET A 4 -0.48 3.02 -22.20
N VAL A 5 0.08 2.37 -21.19
CA VAL A 5 -0.58 1.26 -20.50
C VAL A 5 -1.48 1.82 -19.41
N LEU A 6 -2.76 1.39 -19.39
CA LEU A 6 -3.71 1.85 -18.39
C LEU A 6 -3.18 1.61 -16.97
N GLY A 7 -3.24 2.63 -16.13
CA GLY A 7 -2.84 2.55 -14.74
C GLY A 7 -1.34 2.75 -14.48
N GLU A 8 -0.56 3.23 -15.44
CA GLU A 8 0.84 3.58 -15.22
C GLU A 8 0.98 4.58 -14.08
N ILE A 9 1.93 4.32 -13.19
CA ILE A 9 2.32 5.22 -12.11
C ILE A 9 3.68 5.80 -12.46
N TRP A 10 3.70 7.10 -12.75
CA TRP A 10 4.91 7.86 -12.97
C TRP A 10 5.43 8.42 -11.65
N GLY A 11 6.72 8.39 -11.45
CA GLY A 11 7.34 8.87 -10.22
C GLY A 11 8.86 8.96 -10.32
N TYR A 12 9.46 9.44 -9.25
CA TYR A 12 10.89 9.64 -9.12
C TYR A 12 11.59 8.41 -8.52
N ARG A 13 12.86 8.23 -8.82
CA ARG A 13 13.73 7.27 -8.14
C ARG A 13 14.37 7.89 -6.90
N ILE A 14 14.47 7.10 -5.85
CA ILE A 14 15.07 7.51 -4.58
C ILE A 14 16.34 6.70 -4.33
N ASP A 15 17.49 7.38 -4.20
CA ASP A 15 18.78 6.75 -3.86
C ASP A 15 18.90 6.41 -2.37
N GLY A 16 17.98 6.87 -1.55
CA GLY A 16 17.93 6.62 -0.12
C GLY A 16 17.49 7.84 0.68
N LEU A 17 17.84 7.84 1.95
CA LEU A 17 17.73 9.00 2.82
C LEU A 17 19.13 9.56 3.05
N PHE A 18 19.27 10.86 3.18
CA PHE A 18 20.55 11.46 3.56
C PHE A 18 20.99 10.94 4.94
N ALA A 19 22.23 10.48 5.04
CA ALA A 19 22.77 9.96 6.29
C ALA A 19 23.16 11.06 7.26
N SER A 20 23.57 12.24 6.75
CA SER A 20 23.96 13.38 7.55
C SER A 20 23.58 14.72 6.89
N ASP A 21 23.62 15.80 7.67
CA ASP A 21 23.37 17.15 7.17
C ASP A 21 24.49 17.61 6.20
N GLU A 22 25.70 17.11 6.39
CA GLU A 22 26.83 17.36 5.48
C GLU A 22 26.58 16.73 4.11
N GLU A 23 26.12 15.47 4.07
CA GLU A 23 25.78 14.79 2.83
C GLU A 23 24.64 15.53 2.11
N ALA A 24 23.60 15.94 2.82
CA ALA A 24 22.50 16.71 2.26
C ALA A 24 22.98 18.04 1.67
N THR A 25 23.86 18.73 2.38
CA THR A 25 24.46 20.00 1.93
C THR A 25 25.35 19.80 0.71
N GLU A 26 26.19 18.78 0.70
CA GLU A 26 27.05 18.46 -0.44
C GLU A 26 26.21 18.11 -1.68
N TYR A 27 25.18 17.30 -1.51
CA TYR A 27 24.28 16.91 -2.60
C TYR A 27 23.58 18.13 -3.19
N THR A 28 22.94 18.95 -2.34
CA THR A 28 22.18 20.12 -2.79
C THR A 28 23.04 21.26 -3.34
N SER A 29 24.34 21.26 -3.03
CA SER A 29 25.30 22.16 -3.69
C SER A 29 25.53 21.84 -5.18
N LYS A 30 25.21 20.61 -5.59
CA LYS A 30 25.43 20.10 -6.95
C LYS A 30 24.10 19.92 -7.70
N ILE A 31 23.06 19.49 -7.00
CA ILE A 31 21.78 19.11 -7.59
C ILE A 31 20.67 19.95 -6.97
N ASN A 32 19.92 20.63 -7.81
CA ASN A 32 18.77 21.44 -7.38
C ASN A 32 17.53 20.55 -7.21
N GLN A 33 17.01 20.46 -5.99
CA GLN A 33 15.75 19.76 -5.65
C GLN A 33 14.66 20.74 -5.16
N ASP A 34 14.78 22.03 -5.42
CA ASP A 34 13.93 23.06 -4.83
C ASP A 34 12.44 22.89 -5.11
N PHE A 35 12.09 22.29 -6.25
CA PHE A 35 10.68 22.02 -6.59
C PHE A 35 9.97 21.10 -5.57
N VAL A 36 10.71 20.27 -4.85
CA VAL A 36 10.17 19.32 -3.85
C VAL A 36 10.02 19.98 -2.49
N ASN A 37 10.58 21.16 -2.31
CA ASN A 37 10.75 21.78 -0.98
C ASN A 37 10.23 23.20 -0.85
N ALA A 38 9.58 23.72 -1.88
CA ALA A 38 9.29 25.15 -2.06
C ALA A 38 8.52 25.82 -0.90
N ARG A 39 7.93 25.06 0.04
CA ARG A 39 7.13 25.62 1.13
C ARG A 39 7.61 25.34 2.54
N ILE A 40 8.68 24.57 2.72
CA ILE A 40 9.02 24.12 4.08
C ILE A 40 9.52 25.24 4.95
N LEU A 41 10.13 26.29 4.39
CA LEU A 41 10.72 27.36 5.17
C LEU A 41 10.69 28.70 4.40
N SER A 42 9.52 29.32 4.33
CA SER A 42 9.33 30.57 3.59
C SER A 42 10.22 31.74 4.02
N ASP A 43 10.90 31.67 5.16
CA ASP A 43 11.55 32.83 5.75
C ASP A 43 12.96 32.58 6.31
N LYS A 44 13.58 31.41 6.12
CA LYS A 44 14.90 31.13 6.72
C LYS A 44 15.85 30.44 5.76
N VAL A 45 17.04 31.01 5.68
CA VAL A 45 18.25 30.57 4.94
C VAL A 45 18.87 29.32 5.61
N GLU A 46 18.08 28.32 5.92
CA GLU A 46 18.60 27.03 6.40
C GLU A 46 18.56 26.04 5.24
N PRO A 47 19.52 25.12 5.13
CA PRO A 47 19.45 24.10 4.08
C PRO A 47 18.16 23.34 4.21
N TYR A 48 17.40 23.29 3.12
CA TYR A 48 16.08 22.65 3.08
C TYR A 48 16.16 21.16 3.38
N TYR A 49 17.24 20.53 2.93
CA TYR A 49 17.49 19.11 3.10
C TYR A 49 18.42 18.85 4.27
N ARG A 50 18.07 17.83 5.04
CA ARG A 50 18.84 17.39 6.20
C ARG A 50 18.91 15.88 6.20
N ALA A 51 19.73 15.34 7.10
CA ALA A 51 19.74 13.93 7.40
C ALA A 51 18.32 13.38 7.58
N GLY A 52 18.04 12.25 6.93
CA GLY A 52 16.72 11.61 6.95
C GLY A 52 15.73 12.11 5.92
N ASP A 53 16.06 13.09 5.09
CA ASP A 53 15.23 13.50 3.95
C ASP A 53 15.53 12.63 2.73
N LEU A 54 14.60 12.60 1.76
CA LEU A 54 14.73 11.81 0.54
C LEU A 54 15.81 12.38 -0.39
N LYS A 55 16.68 11.50 -0.87
CA LYS A 55 17.67 11.79 -1.91
C LYS A 55 17.13 11.32 -3.26
N PHE A 56 16.68 12.26 -4.07
CA PHE A 56 16.15 11.99 -5.41
C PHE A 56 17.30 11.72 -6.38
N ARG A 57 17.06 10.87 -7.37
CA ARG A 57 18.02 10.57 -8.42
C ARG A 57 17.81 11.50 -9.60
N ASP A 58 18.87 12.18 -10.02
CA ASP A 58 18.93 12.91 -11.26
C ASP A 58 19.11 11.89 -12.41
N LEU A 59 18.06 11.69 -13.20
CA LEU A 59 18.03 10.67 -14.25
C LEU A 59 18.62 11.17 -15.57
N ASP A 60 18.47 12.44 -15.87
CA ASP A 60 18.98 13.04 -17.12
C ASP A 60 20.34 13.70 -16.97
N ASN A 61 20.88 13.76 -15.75
CA ASN A 61 22.17 14.34 -15.36
C ASN A 61 22.28 15.85 -15.68
N ASN A 62 21.18 16.56 -15.55
CA ASN A 62 21.14 18.01 -15.76
C ASN A 62 21.37 18.81 -14.47
N ASN A 63 21.53 18.13 -13.32
CA ASN A 63 21.67 18.67 -11.98
C ASN A 63 20.42 19.40 -11.45
N VAL A 64 19.24 19.11 -12.00
CA VAL A 64 17.97 19.69 -11.55
C VAL A 64 16.92 18.60 -11.49
N ILE A 65 16.48 18.24 -10.30
CA ILE A 65 15.35 17.31 -10.16
C ILE A 65 14.07 18.02 -10.52
N ASN A 66 13.42 17.58 -11.59
CA ASN A 66 12.20 18.21 -12.10
C ASN A 66 11.30 17.22 -12.85
N LYS A 67 10.16 17.69 -13.29
CA LYS A 67 9.19 16.90 -14.06
C LYS A 67 9.27 17.14 -15.58
N GLY A 68 10.26 17.93 -16.03
CA GLY A 68 10.35 18.37 -17.40
C GLY A 68 9.09 19.14 -17.83
N ASP A 69 8.70 19.00 -19.08
CA ASP A 69 7.47 19.57 -19.63
C ASP A 69 6.20 18.78 -19.21
N ASP A 70 6.32 17.81 -18.28
CA ASP A 70 5.24 16.93 -17.84
C ASP A 70 4.62 16.11 -18.97
N THR A 71 5.42 15.73 -19.94
CA THR A 71 5.04 14.91 -21.09
C THR A 71 5.82 13.61 -21.13
N VAL A 72 5.36 12.65 -21.94
CA VAL A 72 6.11 11.40 -22.18
C VAL A 72 7.42 11.63 -22.95
N TYR A 73 7.53 12.73 -23.67
CA TYR A 73 8.72 13.07 -24.47
C TYR A 73 9.76 13.85 -23.65
N ASP A 74 9.29 14.53 -22.62
CA ASP A 74 10.12 15.20 -21.63
C ASP A 74 9.50 15.02 -20.23
N PRO A 75 9.75 13.87 -19.59
CA PRO A 75 9.26 13.55 -18.25
C PRO A 75 10.16 14.12 -17.14
N GLY A 76 11.28 14.78 -17.50
CA GLY A 76 12.31 15.13 -16.54
C GLY A 76 12.88 13.89 -15.84
N ASP A 77 13.01 13.94 -14.52
CA ASP A 77 13.54 12.81 -13.71
C ASP A 77 12.49 11.78 -13.32
N ARG A 78 11.36 11.74 -14.01
CA ARG A 78 10.33 10.74 -13.76
C ARG A 78 10.38 9.61 -14.77
N GLU A 79 10.05 8.42 -14.28
CA GLU A 79 9.85 7.24 -15.10
C GLU A 79 8.63 6.44 -14.61
N ILE A 80 8.23 5.42 -15.36
CA ILE A 80 7.17 4.50 -14.93
C ILE A 80 7.72 3.63 -13.80
N ILE A 81 7.26 3.86 -12.58
CA ILE A 81 7.69 3.12 -11.38
C ILE A 81 6.78 1.95 -11.04
N GLY A 82 5.55 1.92 -11.58
CA GLY A 82 4.59 0.85 -11.31
C GLY A 82 3.33 0.95 -12.16
N ASN A 83 2.35 0.08 -11.85
CA ASN A 83 1.04 0.08 -12.48
C ASN A 83 -0.05 -0.30 -11.48
N GLU A 84 -1.10 0.53 -11.35
CA GLU A 84 -2.21 0.30 -10.42
C GLU A 84 -3.25 -0.70 -10.93
N THR A 85 -3.24 -0.99 -12.24
CA THR A 85 -4.18 -1.95 -12.83
C THR A 85 -3.72 -3.37 -12.55
N PRO A 86 -4.57 -4.24 -12.00
CA PRO A 86 -4.24 -5.63 -11.79
C PRO A 86 -3.88 -6.33 -13.11
N ARG A 87 -2.67 -6.86 -13.20
CA ARG A 87 -2.26 -7.60 -14.40
C ARG A 87 -2.84 -9.01 -14.45
N TYR A 88 -3.00 -9.64 -13.27
CA TYR A 88 -3.53 -10.98 -13.15
C TYR A 88 -4.61 -11.01 -12.07
N ASN A 89 -5.80 -11.49 -12.46
CA ASN A 89 -6.86 -11.85 -11.52
C ASN A 89 -6.98 -13.36 -11.55
N TYR A 90 -6.96 -14.00 -10.39
CA TYR A 90 -7.03 -15.45 -10.28
C TYR A 90 -7.92 -15.88 -9.12
N SER A 91 -8.51 -17.03 -9.28
CA SER A 91 -9.26 -17.69 -8.21
C SER A 91 -9.19 -19.20 -8.36
N PHE A 92 -9.33 -19.90 -7.26
CA PHE A 92 -9.46 -21.35 -7.28
C PHE A 92 -10.39 -21.82 -6.16
N ARG A 93 -11.09 -22.91 -6.44
CA ARG A 93 -11.97 -23.59 -5.49
C ARG A 93 -11.51 -25.01 -5.30
N LEU A 94 -11.47 -25.45 -4.05
CA LEU A 94 -11.24 -26.83 -3.66
C LEU A 94 -12.48 -27.34 -2.93
N GLY A 95 -12.85 -28.57 -3.18
CA GLY A 95 -13.94 -29.26 -2.48
C GLY A 95 -13.54 -30.70 -2.18
N ALA A 96 -14.01 -31.21 -1.04
CA ALA A 96 -13.82 -32.61 -0.66
C ALA A 96 -15.04 -33.06 0.14
N ASP A 97 -15.46 -34.31 -0.12
CA ASP A 97 -16.51 -35.02 0.62
C ASP A 97 -15.96 -36.32 1.15
N TRP A 98 -16.15 -36.56 2.44
CA TRP A 98 -15.70 -37.81 3.06
C TRP A 98 -16.54 -38.18 4.28
N ASN A 99 -17.17 -39.32 4.23
CA ASN A 99 -17.90 -39.95 5.35
C ASN A 99 -18.89 -38.99 6.04
N GLY A 100 -19.68 -38.26 5.24
CA GLY A 100 -20.65 -37.26 5.71
C GLY A 100 -20.09 -35.86 5.96
N PHE A 101 -18.78 -35.70 6.02
CA PHE A 101 -18.15 -34.37 6.02
C PHE A 101 -18.06 -33.83 4.61
N ASP A 102 -18.28 -32.53 4.47
CA ASP A 102 -18.01 -31.76 3.28
C ASP A 102 -17.13 -30.54 3.60
N LEU A 103 -16.20 -30.25 2.72
CA LEU A 103 -15.30 -29.11 2.79
C LEU A 103 -15.38 -28.34 1.48
N GLY A 104 -15.57 -27.06 1.56
CA GLY A 104 -15.46 -26.12 0.44
C GLY A 104 -14.52 -24.98 0.79
N VAL A 105 -13.54 -24.72 -0.06
CA VAL A 105 -12.58 -23.63 0.12
C VAL A 105 -12.50 -22.82 -1.15
N PHE A 106 -12.60 -21.50 -1.04
CA PHE A 106 -12.49 -20.59 -2.17
C PHE A 106 -11.46 -19.50 -1.90
N PHE A 107 -10.48 -19.42 -2.79
CA PHE A 107 -9.47 -18.38 -2.79
C PHE A 107 -9.64 -17.46 -3.99
N GLN A 108 -9.32 -16.19 -3.77
CA GLN A 108 -9.24 -15.16 -4.80
C GLN A 108 -7.97 -14.35 -4.59
N GLY A 109 -7.37 -13.88 -5.68
CA GLY A 109 -6.19 -13.05 -5.60
C GLY A 109 -5.97 -12.17 -6.80
N VAL A 110 -5.08 -11.23 -6.62
CA VAL A 110 -4.59 -10.30 -7.64
C VAL A 110 -3.07 -10.38 -7.66
N GLY A 111 -2.52 -10.53 -8.85
CA GLY A 111 -1.07 -10.52 -9.05
C GLY A 111 -0.64 -9.31 -9.88
N LYS A 112 0.55 -8.80 -9.57
CA LYS A 112 1.14 -7.61 -10.20
C LYS A 112 0.18 -6.42 -10.21
N ARG A 113 0.04 -5.81 -9.07
CA ARG A 113 -0.66 -4.56 -8.88
C ARG A 113 0.14 -3.70 -7.93
N ASP A 114 0.45 -2.49 -8.34
CA ASP A 114 1.09 -1.51 -7.50
C ASP A 114 0.05 -0.52 -6.96
N TRP A 115 0.34 0.05 -5.81
CA TRP A 115 -0.45 1.10 -5.21
C TRP A 115 0.47 2.16 -4.62
N TYR A 116 0.26 3.41 -5.02
CA TYR A 116 0.93 4.53 -4.39
C TYR A 116 -0.03 5.22 -3.41
N PRO A 117 0.33 5.34 -2.12
CA PRO A 117 -0.52 6.01 -1.13
C PRO A 117 -0.58 7.50 -1.43
N SER A 118 -1.77 7.99 -1.78
CA SER A 118 -1.97 9.43 -2.00
C SER A 118 -1.62 10.23 -0.74
N HIS A 119 -1.38 11.53 -0.91
CA HIS A 119 -1.12 12.45 0.22
C HIS A 119 -2.28 12.50 1.24
N LEU A 120 -3.47 12.03 0.88
CA LEU A 120 -4.63 11.92 1.76
C LEU A 120 -4.69 10.59 2.52
N SER A 121 -3.79 9.65 2.23
CA SER A 121 -3.77 8.33 2.87
C SER A 121 -3.27 8.42 4.31
N THR A 122 -4.14 8.83 5.23
CA THR A 122 -3.82 8.92 6.66
C THR A 122 -3.50 7.56 7.27
N GLY A 123 -4.05 6.49 6.72
CA GLY A 123 -3.74 5.11 7.15
C GLY A 123 -2.31 4.68 6.83
N PHE A 124 -1.70 5.25 5.79
CA PHE A 124 -0.31 4.99 5.44
C PHE A 124 0.64 6.01 6.08
N TRP A 125 0.36 7.28 5.87
CA TRP A 125 1.27 8.35 6.24
C TRP A 125 1.13 8.82 7.70
N GLY A 126 0.00 8.51 8.34
CA GLY A 126 -0.26 8.95 9.70
C GLY A 126 -0.11 10.47 9.87
N PRO A 127 0.68 10.92 10.87
CA PRO A 127 0.86 12.34 11.17
C PRO A 127 1.52 13.16 10.05
N TYR A 128 2.21 12.54 9.10
CA TYR A 128 2.72 13.27 7.93
C TYR A 128 1.58 13.83 7.08
N ALA A 129 0.50 13.06 6.90
CA ALA A 129 -0.64 13.51 6.11
C ALA A 129 -1.52 14.49 6.89
N ARG A 130 -1.85 14.16 8.14
CA ARG A 130 -2.71 14.97 9.01
C ARG A 130 -2.34 14.78 10.48
N ALA A 131 -1.58 15.70 11.02
CA ALA A 131 -1.07 15.60 12.39
C ALA A 131 -2.16 15.51 13.48
N PHE A 132 -3.34 16.09 13.25
CA PHE A 132 -4.39 16.21 14.27
C PHE A 132 -5.50 15.19 14.18
N THR A 133 -5.62 14.46 13.07
CA THR A 133 -6.74 13.56 12.79
C THR A 133 -6.31 12.17 12.32
N SER A 134 -5.01 11.89 12.31
CA SER A 134 -4.49 10.61 11.88
C SER A 134 -4.47 9.60 13.01
N PHE A 135 -4.73 8.35 12.66
CA PHE A 135 -4.39 7.23 13.52
C PHE A 135 -2.87 7.09 13.59
N ILE A 136 -2.33 7.00 14.80
CA ILE A 136 -0.90 6.84 15.04
C ILE A 136 -0.69 5.44 15.62
N PRO A 137 -0.07 4.51 14.86
CA PRO A 137 0.35 3.22 15.41
C PRO A 137 1.35 3.39 16.55
N GLU A 138 1.32 2.50 17.55
CA GLU A 138 2.25 2.52 18.67
C GLU A 138 3.72 2.57 18.26
N ASN A 139 4.05 1.85 17.17
CA ASN A 139 5.41 1.76 16.62
C ASN A 139 5.67 2.74 15.46
N PHE A 140 4.92 3.84 15.37
CA PHE A 140 5.07 4.80 14.26
C PHE A 140 6.47 5.40 14.20
N MET A 141 7.01 5.83 15.35
CA MET A 141 8.33 6.45 15.42
C MET A 141 9.46 5.47 15.07
N ASP A 142 9.28 4.18 15.33
CA ASP A 142 10.24 3.12 14.95
C ASP A 142 10.36 2.96 13.42
N GLN A 143 9.38 3.44 12.67
CA GLN A 143 9.41 3.45 11.20
C GLN A 143 10.03 4.73 10.64
N CYS A 144 10.14 5.77 11.44
CA CYS A 144 10.72 7.04 11.02
C CYS A 144 12.25 7.00 11.13
N TRP A 145 12.89 7.69 10.21
CA TRP A 145 14.32 7.92 10.32
C TRP A 145 14.64 8.80 11.55
N SER A 146 15.65 8.41 12.29
CA SER A 146 16.29 9.21 13.33
C SER A 146 17.78 8.87 13.38
N GLU A 147 18.56 9.62 14.15
CA GLU A 147 19.98 9.33 14.34
C GLU A 147 20.19 7.96 15.01
N GLU A 148 19.27 7.54 15.88
CA GLU A 148 19.28 6.21 16.50
C GLU A 148 18.71 5.12 15.57
N ASN A 149 17.92 5.51 14.56
CA ASN A 149 17.31 4.60 13.59
C ASN A 149 17.55 5.08 12.15
N PRO A 150 18.81 5.07 11.65
CA PRO A 150 19.13 5.54 10.29
C PRO A 150 18.55 4.63 9.19
N GLY A 151 18.08 3.43 9.55
CA GLY A 151 17.38 2.49 8.66
C GLY A 151 15.87 2.70 8.54
N GLY A 152 15.31 3.76 9.12
CA GLY A 152 13.89 4.06 9.10
C GLY A 152 13.30 4.03 7.68
N TYR A 153 12.12 3.43 7.54
CA TYR A 153 11.44 3.36 6.25
C TYR A 153 10.89 4.72 5.82
N LEU A 154 10.26 5.43 6.75
CA LEU A 154 9.74 6.79 6.56
C LEU A 154 10.88 7.81 6.77
N PRO A 155 10.81 9.01 6.15
CA PRO A 155 11.83 10.01 6.29
C PRO A 155 11.85 10.61 7.71
N ARG A 156 12.76 11.55 7.98
CA ARG A 156 12.75 12.34 9.21
C ARG A 156 11.35 12.95 9.43
N PHE A 157 10.83 12.81 10.64
CA PHE A 157 9.51 13.31 10.96
C PHE A 157 9.50 14.84 11.08
N ARG A 158 8.77 15.51 10.19
CA ARG A 158 8.54 16.96 10.18
C ARG A 158 7.05 17.31 10.15
N GLY A 159 6.19 16.35 10.53
CA GLY A 159 4.74 16.50 10.43
C GLY A 159 4.26 16.66 8.98
N TYR A 160 3.11 17.27 8.81
CA TYR A 160 2.48 17.46 7.49
C TYR A 160 3.25 18.40 6.56
N GLN A 161 4.21 19.15 7.05
CA GLN A 161 5.09 19.98 6.20
C GLN A 161 5.85 19.16 5.17
N THR A 162 6.04 17.88 5.42
CA THR A 162 6.68 16.95 4.49
C THR A 162 5.84 16.69 3.24
N PHE A 163 4.53 17.03 3.25
CA PHE A 163 3.64 16.86 2.10
C PHE A 163 3.39 18.13 1.28
N ALA A 164 3.46 19.30 1.90
CA ALA A 164 3.13 20.55 1.25
C ALA A 164 4.22 20.93 0.23
N ASP A 165 4.05 20.50 -1.02
CA ASP A 165 5.01 20.66 -2.13
C ASP A 165 6.38 20.06 -1.79
N SER A 166 6.39 18.94 -1.07
CA SER A 166 7.57 18.38 -0.48
C SER A 166 7.81 16.94 -0.97
N GLN A 167 8.90 16.39 -0.52
CA GLN A 167 9.40 15.07 -0.89
C GLN A 167 8.38 13.92 -0.80
N LEU A 168 7.35 14.02 0.06
CA LEU A 168 6.27 13.01 0.11
C LEU A 168 5.06 13.37 -0.75
N GLY A 169 5.01 14.58 -1.29
CA GLY A 169 3.94 15.04 -2.18
C GLY A 169 4.03 14.50 -3.59
N VAL A 170 5.17 13.93 -3.96
CA VAL A 170 5.42 13.36 -5.30
C VAL A 170 5.57 11.85 -5.23
N ASN A 171 5.07 11.17 -6.25
CA ASN A 171 5.21 9.72 -6.36
C ASN A 171 6.69 9.34 -6.48
N ASN A 172 7.08 8.29 -5.78
CA ASN A 172 8.43 7.76 -5.82
C ASN A 172 8.45 6.24 -5.59
N ASP A 173 9.52 5.58 -6.00
CA ASP A 173 9.65 4.13 -5.93
C ASP A 173 9.80 3.61 -4.49
N ARG A 174 10.31 4.43 -3.56
CA ARG A 174 10.53 4.03 -2.17
C ARG A 174 9.23 3.70 -1.45
N TYR A 175 8.16 4.43 -1.71
CA TYR A 175 6.86 4.26 -1.03
C TYR A 175 5.81 3.59 -1.90
N LEU A 176 6.16 3.21 -3.12
CA LEU A 176 5.31 2.37 -3.95
C LEU A 176 5.08 1.02 -3.25
N GLN A 177 3.84 0.58 -3.17
CA GLN A 177 3.45 -0.66 -2.51
C GLN A 177 3.05 -1.72 -3.52
N ASP A 178 3.53 -2.94 -3.33
CA ASP A 178 3.02 -4.11 -4.04
C ASP A 178 1.68 -4.52 -3.40
N ALA A 179 0.58 -4.16 -4.06
CA ALA A 179 -0.79 -4.44 -3.65
C ALA A 179 -1.32 -5.78 -4.19
N SER A 180 -0.45 -6.67 -4.64
CA SER A 180 -0.83 -8.04 -4.93
C SER A 180 -1.27 -8.77 -3.66
N TYR A 181 -2.20 -9.70 -3.79
CA TYR A 181 -2.70 -10.46 -2.64
C TYR A 181 -3.31 -11.80 -3.04
N ILE A 182 -3.42 -12.68 -2.05
CA ILE A 182 -4.25 -13.87 -2.05
C ILE A 182 -5.11 -13.88 -0.79
N ARG A 183 -6.41 -14.16 -0.93
CA ARG A 183 -7.39 -14.15 0.16
C ARG A 183 -8.19 -15.44 0.19
N LEU A 184 -8.35 -16.00 1.37
CA LEU A 184 -9.36 -17.04 1.66
C LEU A 184 -10.73 -16.34 1.79
N LYS A 185 -11.47 -16.31 0.67
CA LYS A 185 -12.77 -15.65 0.57
C LYS A 185 -13.89 -16.41 1.25
N ASN A 186 -13.87 -17.74 1.12
CA ASN A 186 -14.88 -18.58 1.73
C ASN A 186 -14.29 -19.92 2.18
N LEU A 187 -14.68 -20.34 3.36
CA LEU A 187 -14.45 -21.66 3.90
C LEU A 187 -15.79 -22.19 4.41
N THR A 188 -16.21 -23.35 3.93
CA THR A 188 -17.39 -24.04 4.44
C THR A 188 -16.98 -25.44 4.91
N VAL A 189 -17.39 -25.79 6.10
CA VAL A 189 -17.24 -27.16 6.65
C VAL A 189 -18.61 -27.62 7.07
N GLY A 190 -19.09 -28.70 6.48
CA GLY A 190 -20.38 -29.29 6.79
C GLY A 190 -20.27 -30.73 7.27
N TYR A 191 -21.28 -31.16 7.98
CA TYR A 191 -21.46 -32.58 8.34
C TYR A 191 -22.91 -32.99 8.14
N THR A 192 -23.11 -33.98 7.29
CA THR A 192 -24.42 -34.61 7.08
C THR A 192 -24.58 -35.76 8.07
N LEU A 193 -25.52 -35.62 9.01
CA LEU A 193 -25.80 -36.60 10.01
C LEU A 193 -26.46 -37.84 9.39
N PRO A 194 -26.12 -39.06 9.84
CA PRO A 194 -26.87 -40.24 9.51
C PRO A 194 -28.24 -40.21 10.22
N VAL A 195 -29.24 -39.70 9.50
CA VAL A 195 -30.59 -39.50 10.08
C VAL A 195 -31.46 -40.76 9.98
N LEU A 196 -32.39 -40.87 10.92
CA LEU A 196 -33.51 -41.82 10.85
C LEU A 196 -34.43 -41.41 9.69
N LYS A 197 -34.34 -42.10 8.56
CA LYS A 197 -35.11 -41.84 7.31
C LYS A 197 -36.65 -41.78 7.45
N LYS A 198 -37.16 -41.93 8.65
CA LYS A 198 -38.61 -41.84 8.93
C LYS A 198 -39.14 -40.38 9.10
N VAL A 199 -38.24 -39.44 9.40
CA VAL A 199 -38.59 -38.06 9.70
C VAL A 199 -37.93 -37.07 8.75
N PHE A 200 -36.65 -37.28 8.49
CA PHE A 200 -35.84 -36.41 7.58
C PHE A 200 -35.14 -37.26 6.53
N THR A 201 -35.05 -36.77 5.33
CA THR A 201 -34.25 -37.37 4.25
C THR A 201 -32.81 -36.96 4.38
N LYS A 202 -32.53 -35.73 4.82
CA LYS A 202 -31.18 -35.21 5.04
C LYS A 202 -31.19 -34.17 6.16
N LEU A 203 -30.18 -34.24 7.03
CA LEU A 203 -29.89 -33.22 8.04
C LEU A 203 -28.39 -32.90 7.96
N ARG A 204 -28.06 -31.67 7.54
CA ARG A 204 -26.68 -31.19 7.45
C ARG A 204 -26.51 -29.97 8.34
N VAL A 205 -25.48 -29.98 9.18
CA VAL A 205 -25.03 -28.83 9.95
C VAL A 205 -23.75 -28.33 9.33
N TYR A 206 -23.61 -27.01 9.18
CA TYR A 206 -22.42 -26.46 8.57
C TYR A 206 -21.98 -25.15 9.23
N PHE A 207 -20.69 -24.89 9.12
CA PHE A 207 -20.04 -23.65 9.45
C PHE A 207 -19.50 -23.02 8.19
N THR A 208 -19.68 -21.68 8.05
CA THR A 208 -19.11 -20.91 6.96
C THR A 208 -18.36 -19.73 7.52
N GLY A 209 -17.16 -19.51 7.00
CA GLY A 209 -16.36 -18.34 7.29
C GLY A 209 -16.01 -17.56 6.03
N GLU A 210 -16.09 -16.24 6.07
CA GLU A 210 -15.75 -15.38 4.95
C GLU A 210 -14.59 -14.44 5.30
N ASN A 211 -13.72 -14.19 4.32
CA ASN A 211 -12.55 -13.32 4.45
C ASN A 211 -11.63 -13.67 5.63
N LEU A 212 -11.49 -14.96 5.94
CA LEU A 212 -10.84 -15.43 7.15
C LEU A 212 -9.35 -15.09 7.22
N TRP A 213 -8.71 -15.06 6.07
CA TRP A 213 -7.28 -14.85 5.97
C TRP A 213 -6.90 -14.22 4.63
N TYR A 214 -5.85 -13.42 4.62
CA TYR A 214 -5.18 -12.98 3.40
C TYR A 214 -3.69 -12.77 3.63
N TRP A 215 -2.94 -12.82 2.54
CA TRP A 215 -1.55 -12.45 2.47
C TRP A 215 -1.33 -11.41 1.37
N SER A 216 -0.42 -10.45 1.62
CA SER A 216 0.00 -9.43 0.68
C SER A 216 1.36 -8.89 1.10
N PRO A 217 2.26 -8.55 0.14
CA PRO A 217 3.52 -7.85 0.42
C PRO A 217 3.31 -6.51 1.14
N MET A 218 2.22 -5.80 0.85
CA MET A 218 1.87 -4.54 1.52
C MET A 218 1.91 -4.62 3.05
N LYS A 219 1.60 -5.78 3.62
CA LYS A 219 1.59 -5.97 5.10
C LYS A 219 2.89 -5.63 5.79
N LYS A 220 3.99 -5.57 5.04
CA LYS A 220 5.29 -5.18 5.59
C LYS A 220 5.25 -3.76 6.16
N TYR A 221 4.56 -2.85 5.47
CA TYR A 221 4.53 -1.43 5.83
C TYR A 221 3.12 -0.91 6.13
N THR A 222 2.07 -1.58 5.63
CA THR A 222 0.68 -1.12 5.72
C THR A 222 -0.23 -2.18 6.34
N LYS A 223 -0.01 -2.53 7.59
CA LYS A 223 -0.81 -3.57 8.28
C LYS A 223 -2.30 -3.24 8.39
N TYR A 224 -2.64 -1.96 8.32
CA TYR A 224 -4.00 -1.45 8.54
C TYR A 224 -4.77 -1.20 7.24
N ILE A 225 -4.13 -1.32 6.08
CA ILE A 225 -4.76 -1.11 4.78
C ILE A 225 -4.97 -2.47 4.10
N ASP A 226 -6.20 -2.73 3.68
CA ASP A 226 -6.53 -3.94 2.94
C ASP A 226 -6.11 -3.78 1.48
N PRO A 227 -5.28 -4.68 0.93
CA PRO A 227 -4.82 -4.56 -0.45
C PRO A 227 -5.95 -4.59 -1.48
N GLU A 228 -7.06 -5.24 -1.20
CA GLU A 228 -8.24 -5.27 -2.08
C GLU A 228 -8.97 -3.93 -2.10
N ALA A 229 -8.95 -3.20 -0.96
CA ALA A 229 -9.53 -1.87 -0.83
C ALA A 229 -8.57 -0.74 -1.21
N ALA A 230 -7.27 -1.02 -1.34
CA ALA A 230 -6.28 -0.06 -1.79
C ALA A 230 -6.43 0.19 -3.29
N GLY A 231 -6.76 1.39 -3.70
CA GLY A 231 -6.95 1.78 -5.10
C GLY A 231 -8.36 2.31 -5.41
N GLY A 232 -8.54 2.85 -6.60
CA GLY A 232 -9.78 3.51 -7.00
C GLY A 232 -10.12 4.71 -6.10
N ASN A 233 -11.39 4.93 -5.83
CA ASN A 233 -11.85 5.98 -4.92
C ASN A 233 -11.40 5.76 -3.46
N GLY A 234 -10.86 4.59 -3.13
CA GLY A 234 -10.28 4.23 -1.84
C GLY A 234 -8.79 4.55 -1.69
N ASN A 235 -8.19 5.26 -2.64
CA ASN A 235 -6.75 5.58 -2.66
C ASN A 235 -6.26 6.38 -1.43
N THR A 236 -7.20 6.86 -0.63
CA THR A 236 -6.93 7.53 0.64
C THR A 236 -6.54 6.57 1.78
N GLY A 237 -6.66 5.25 1.59
CA GLY A 237 -6.48 4.27 2.67
C GLY A 237 -7.52 4.37 3.79
N MET A 238 -8.62 5.10 3.56
CA MET A 238 -9.72 5.29 4.53
C MET A 238 -10.88 4.32 4.30
N ALA A 239 -10.79 3.44 3.32
CA ALA A 239 -11.82 2.43 3.09
C ALA A 239 -11.83 1.42 4.24
N TYR A 240 -13.04 1.04 4.68
CA TYR A 240 -13.16 -0.04 5.65
C TYR A 240 -12.62 -1.34 5.08
N ASN A 241 -11.81 -2.02 5.87
CA ASN A 241 -11.32 -3.34 5.53
C ASN A 241 -12.46 -4.35 5.50
N TYR A 242 -12.33 -5.39 4.68
CA TYR A 242 -13.31 -6.47 4.65
C TYR A 242 -13.41 -7.16 6.00
N SER A 243 -14.62 -7.23 6.53
CA SER A 243 -14.93 -7.93 7.78
C SER A 243 -14.76 -9.44 7.60
N ARG A 244 -14.35 -10.10 8.68
CA ARG A 244 -14.45 -11.55 8.80
C ARG A 244 -15.86 -11.88 9.27
N ASN A 245 -16.56 -12.72 8.52
CA ASN A 245 -17.89 -13.17 8.88
C ASN A 245 -17.86 -14.66 9.23
N PHE A 246 -18.63 -15.03 10.25
CA PHE A 246 -18.79 -16.42 10.69
C PHE A 246 -20.28 -16.73 10.76
N SER A 247 -20.67 -17.84 10.16
CA SER A 247 -22.05 -18.29 10.15
C SER A 247 -22.14 -19.77 10.48
N VAL A 248 -23.21 -20.15 11.17
CA VAL A 248 -23.58 -21.55 11.39
C VAL A 248 -24.97 -21.74 10.80
N GLY A 249 -25.17 -22.82 10.07
CA GLY A 249 -26.44 -23.14 9.45
C GLY A 249 -26.81 -24.61 9.55
N VAL A 250 -28.09 -24.87 9.34
CA VAL A 250 -28.66 -26.21 9.31
C VAL A 250 -29.53 -26.36 8.06
N ASP A 251 -29.23 -27.36 7.24
CA ASP A 251 -30.04 -27.74 6.09
C ASP A 251 -30.87 -28.99 6.45
N ILE A 252 -32.19 -28.90 6.30
CA ILE A 252 -33.10 -29.98 6.58
C ILE A 252 -33.90 -30.32 5.32
N THR A 253 -33.89 -31.56 4.89
CA THR A 253 -34.72 -32.07 3.80
C THR A 253 -35.67 -33.15 4.37
N PHE A 254 -36.94 -32.98 4.09
CA PHE A 254 -38.02 -33.89 4.52
C PHE A 254 -38.32 -34.96 3.47
#